data_b8d4aefc8e5ddf4309d4bc0fab00296e
#
_entry.id   b8d4aefc8e5ddf4309d4bc0fab00296e
#
_cell.length_a   1.000
_cell.length_b   1.000
_cell.length_c   1.000
_cell.angle_alpha   90.00
_cell.angle_beta   90.00
_cell.angle_gamma   90.00
#
_symmetry.space_group_name_H-M   'P 1'
#
loop_
_entity.id
_entity.type
_entity.pdbx_description
1 polymer ?
#
loop_
_entity_poly.entity_id
_entity_poly.type
_entity_poly.pdbx_seq_one_letter_code
_entity_poly.pdbx_strand_id
1 'polypeptide(L)'
;VFHAVYAYRNPDGGFGHGMEPDTASPESQPLFSIMALETLDEVGYLTKEIILKDFMPYFENITTEKGGIPWMFRPKSTYPCEEHFKTVKEWSALSTTAPLLGILEKYELDIPWMKKAEQFVWSEFERIQDKHIFCYLCVPRWLTFLEYTKSRARANKTINDLKNWI
;
A
#
# COMPACT_ATOMS: atom_id res chain seq x y z
N VAL A 1 9.42 -13.05 14.36
CA VAL A 1 8.98 -11.98 13.45
C VAL A 1 7.47 -11.95 13.35
N PHE A 2 6.76 -13.05 12.96
CA PHE A 2 5.31 -13.07 12.79
C PHE A 2 4.55 -12.45 13.98
N HIS A 3 4.75 -12.96 15.21
CA HIS A 3 4.09 -12.43 16.41
C HIS A 3 4.43 -10.97 16.70
N ALA A 4 5.64 -10.52 16.35
CA ALA A 4 6.04 -9.14 16.54
C ALA A 4 5.25 -8.20 15.60
N VAL A 5 5.06 -8.59 14.34
CA VAL A 5 4.22 -7.82 13.39
C VAL A 5 2.76 -7.80 13.84
N TYR A 6 2.22 -8.97 14.22
CA TYR A 6 0.82 -9.08 14.65
C TYR A 6 0.50 -8.38 15.98
N ALA A 7 1.51 -8.01 16.78
CA ALA A 7 1.32 -7.18 17.98
C ALA A 7 0.78 -5.76 17.66
N TYR A 8 0.94 -5.32 16.41
CA TYR A 8 0.44 -4.04 15.91
C TYR A 8 -0.95 -4.13 15.26
N ARG A 9 -1.53 -5.34 15.17
CA ARG A 9 -2.81 -5.57 14.50
C ARG A 9 -3.98 -5.20 15.40
N ASN A 10 -4.94 -4.49 14.81
CA ASN A 10 -6.21 -4.12 15.44
C ASN A 10 -7.34 -5.12 15.10
N PRO A 11 -8.46 -5.08 15.87
CA PRO A 11 -9.62 -5.94 15.61
C PRO A 11 -10.29 -5.74 14.24
N ASP A 12 -10.11 -4.58 13.61
CA ASP A 12 -10.61 -4.30 12.25
C ASP A 12 -9.76 -4.93 11.14
N GLY A 13 -8.66 -5.58 11.51
CA GLY A 13 -7.72 -6.22 10.59
C GLY A 13 -6.59 -5.31 10.10
N GLY A 14 -6.66 -4.01 10.36
CA GLY A 14 -5.58 -3.07 10.06
C GLY A 14 -4.49 -3.06 11.13
N PHE A 15 -3.42 -2.33 10.85
CA PHE A 15 -2.26 -2.20 11.74
C PHE A 15 -2.09 -0.74 12.19
N GLY A 16 -1.73 -0.56 13.47
CA GLY A 16 -1.58 0.74 14.11
C GLY A 16 -0.49 0.72 15.17
N HIS A 17 -0.78 1.29 16.36
CA HIS A 17 0.06 1.23 17.57
C HIS A 17 1.48 1.76 17.38
N GLY A 18 1.65 2.80 16.55
CA GLY A 18 2.97 3.40 16.35
C GLY A 18 3.94 2.48 15.59
N MET A 19 3.45 1.71 14.62
CA MET A 19 4.29 0.87 13.78
C MET A 19 5.34 1.69 13.01
N GLU A 20 5.08 2.97 12.78
CA GLU A 20 6.05 3.97 12.33
C GLU A 20 6.28 5.00 13.46
N PRO A 21 7.55 5.40 13.72
CA PRO A 21 7.89 6.25 14.87
C PRO A 21 7.27 7.65 14.82
N ASP A 22 6.87 8.12 13.64
CA ASP A 22 6.28 9.45 13.44
C ASP A 22 4.88 9.62 14.02
N THR A 23 4.23 8.53 14.46
CA THR A 23 2.96 8.59 15.18
C THR A 23 2.82 7.46 16.18
N ALA A 24 2.42 7.82 17.40
CA ALA A 24 2.08 6.85 18.45
C ALA A 24 0.59 6.46 18.45
N SER A 25 -0.16 6.86 17.42
CA SER A 25 -1.60 6.59 17.31
C SER A 25 -1.88 5.09 17.24
N PRO A 26 -2.83 4.58 18.05
CA PRO A 26 -3.19 3.16 18.04
C PRO A 26 -4.09 2.78 16.86
N GLU A 27 -4.73 3.74 16.20
CA GLU A 27 -5.68 3.48 15.13
C GLU A 27 -5.00 2.82 13.92
N SER A 28 -5.76 1.94 13.26
CA SER A 28 -5.32 1.30 12.01
C SER A 28 -5.06 2.32 10.91
N GLN A 29 -3.91 2.19 10.27
CA GLN A 29 -3.50 3.05 9.17
C GLN A 29 -3.24 2.23 7.90
N PRO A 30 -3.67 2.70 6.73
CA PRO A 30 -3.44 1.99 5.48
C PRO A 30 -1.95 1.75 5.22
N LEU A 31 -1.10 2.76 5.40
CA LEU A 31 0.34 2.64 5.24
C LEU A 31 0.95 1.57 6.15
N PHE A 32 0.57 1.54 7.43
CA PHE A 32 1.10 0.56 8.39
C PHE A 32 0.66 -0.86 8.05
N SER A 33 -0.57 -1.01 7.56
CA SER A 33 -1.08 -2.30 7.10
C SER A 33 -0.33 -2.80 5.86
N ILE A 34 0.08 -1.91 4.95
CA ILE A 34 0.97 -2.25 3.83
C ILE A 34 2.36 -2.62 4.34
N MET A 35 2.94 -1.85 5.26
CA MET A 35 4.27 -2.16 5.85
C MET A 35 4.27 -3.52 6.55
N ALA A 36 3.21 -3.87 7.28
CA ALA A 36 3.06 -5.19 7.89
C ALA A 36 3.04 -6.30 6.84
N LEU A 37 2.27 -6.11 5.77
CA LEU A 37 2.17 -7.05 4.65
C LEU A 37 3.52 -7.24 3.93
N GLU A 38 4.21 -6.14 3.59
CA GLU A 38 5.54 -6.13 2.97
C GLU A 38 6.57 -6.83 3.87
N THR A 39 6.55 -6.55 5.18
CA THR A 39 7.47 -7.17 6.14
C THR A 39 7.26 -8.69 6.21
N LEU A 40 6.01 -9.17 6.24
CA LEU A 40 5.72 -10.60 6.26
C LEU A 40 6.11 -11.29 4.95
N ASP A 41 5.97 -10.60 3.82
CA ASP A 41 6.41 -11.09 2.51
C ASP A 41 7.93 -11.21 2.45
N GLU A 42 8.66 -10.18 2.87
CA GLU A 42 10.13 -10.12 2.86
C GLU A 42 10.76 -11.24 3.71
N VAL A 43 10.18 -11.53 4.86
CA VAL A 43 10.69 -12.58 5.76
C VAL A 43 10.13 -13.98 5.46
N GLY A 44 9.32 -14.14 4.41
CA GLY A 44 8.81 -15.43 3.96
C GLY A 44 7.70 -16.03 4.85
N TYR A 45 7.00 -15.22 5.63
CA TYR A 45 5.86 -15.66 6.47
C TYR A 45 4.50 -15.40 5.82
N LEU A 46 4.45 -14.68 4.69
CA LEU A 46 3.20 -14.38 4.01
C LEU A 46 2.71 -15.60 3.21
N THR A 47 1.42 -15.88 3.26
CA THR A 47 0.75 -16.92 2.47
C THR A 47 -0.53 -16.38 1.85
N LYS A 48 -1.05 -17.05 0.82
CA LYS A 48 -2.35 -16.70 0.22
C LYS A 48 -3.47 -16.64 1.27
N GLU A 49 -3.47 -17.58 2.22
CA GLU A 49 -4.48 -17.63 3.28
C GLU A 49 -4.38 -16.42 4.20
N ILE A 50 -3.18 -16.05 4.65
CA ILE A 50 -2.95 -14.86 5.48
C ILE A 50 -3.39 -13.60 4.75
N ILE A 51 -3.04 -13.45 3.47
CA ILE A 51 -3.45 -12.30 2.67
C ILE A 51 -4.97 -12.18 2.66
N LEU A 52 -5.66 -13.25 2.26
CA LEU A 52 -7.11 -13.23 2.06
C LEU A 52 -7.89 -13.08 3.37
N LYS A 53 -7.42 -13.69 4.45
CA LYS A 53 -8.15 -13.76 5.72
C LYS A 53 -7.84 -12.58 6.64
N ASP A 54 -6.57 -12.18 6.70
CA ASP A 54 -6.11 -11.23 7.72
C ASP A 54 -5.95 -9.81 7.19
N PHE A 55 -5.68 -9.63 5.88
CA PHE A 55 -5.42 -8.31 5.30
C PHE A 55 -6.53 -7.82 4.37
N MET A 56 -7.02 -8.65 3.47
CA MET A 56 -7.98 -8.20 2.45
C MET A 56 -9.27 -7.62 3.02
N PRO A 57 -9.89 -8.15 4.10
CA PRO A 57 -11.10 -7.53 4.66
C PRO A 57 -10.92 -6.07 5.07
N TYR A 58 -9.75 -5.72 5.63
CA TYR A 58 -9.43 -4.34 5.97
C TYR A 58 -9.26 -3.48 4.71
N PHE A 59 -8.45 -3.93 3.75
CA PHE A 59 -8.19 -3.17 2.54
C PHE A 59 -9.43 -2.98 1.67
N GLU A 60 -10.28 -3.98 1.55
CA GLU A 60 -11.56 -3.86 0.83
C GLU A 60 -12.47 -2.81 1.49
N ASN A 61 -12.53 -2.79 2.83
CA ASN A 61 -13.36 -1.85 3.59
C ASN A 61 -12.91 -0.39 3.43
N ILE A 62 -11.60 -0.13 3.28
CA ILE A 62 -11.04 1.23 3.16
C ILE A 62 -10.83 1.67 1.72
N THR A 63 -11.11 0.81 0.75
CA THR A 63 -10.95 1.13 -0.67
C THR A 63 -11.91 2.23 -1.10
N THR A 64 -11.38 3.23 -1.75
CA THR A 64 -12.18 4.37 -2.23
C THR A 64 -13.01 4.01 -3.47
N GLU A 65 -13.96 4.86 -3.83
CA GLU A 65 -14.74 4.70 -5.06
C GLU A 65 -13.88 4.63 -6.33
N LYS A 66 -12.67 5.21 -6.30
CA LYS A 66 -11.71 5.15 -7.41
C LYS A 66 -10.96 3.82 -7.51
N GLY A 67 -11.09 2.94 -6.51
CA GLY A 67 -10.42 1.64 -6.47
C GLY A 67 -9.03 1.66 -5.82
N GLY A 68 -8.57 2.80 -5.35
CA GLY A 68 -7.30 2.93 -4.64
C GLY A 68 -7.49 2.95 -3.12
N ILE A 69 -6.42 2.62 -2.41
CA ILE A 69 -6.33 2.68 -0.96
C ILE A 69 -5.78 4.04 -0.54
N PRO A 70 -6.34 4.70 0.48
CA PRO A 70 -5.76 5.92 1.04
C PRO A 70 -4.32 5.71 1.51
N TRP A 71 -3.51 6.78 1.48
CA TRP A 71 -2.16 6.73 2.05
C TRP A 71 -2.20 6.57 3.57
N MET A 72 -2.89 7.48 4.23
CA MET A 72 -3.08 7.53 5.68
C MET A 72 -4.44 8.10 5.99
N PHE A 73 -4.99 7.77 7.14
CA PHE A 73 -6.10 8.48 7.75
C PHE A 73 -5.57 9.53 8.72
N ARG A 74 -6.30 10.65 8.86
CA ARG A 74 -5.97 11.63 9.89
C ARG A 74 -6.11 10.96 11.27
N PRO A 75 -5.08 10.99 12.13
CA PRO A 75 -5.18 10.47 13.48
C PRO A 75 -6.33 11.13 14.24
N LYS A 76 -7.20 10.31 14.84
CA LYS A 76 -8.34 10.79 15.64
C LYS A 76 -7.99 10.95 17.11
N SER A 77 -6.86 10.38 17.53
CA SER A 77 -6.41 10.36 18.92
C SER A 77 -5.61 11.62 19.28
N THR A 78 -5.44 11.83 20.58
CA THR A 78 -4.55 12.85 21.14
C THR A 78 -3.11 12.37 21.29
N TYR A 79 -2.78 11.18 20.77
CA TYR A 79 -1.44 10.64 20.82
C TYR A 79 -0.46 11.51 20.04
N PRO A 80 0.81 11.56 20.46
CA PRO A 80 1.84 12.29 19.73
C PRO A 80 1.94 11.83 18.29
N CYS A 81 1.98 12.77 17.37
CA CYS A 81 2.27 12.51 15.96
C CYS A 81 2.89 13.75 15.31
N GLU A 82 3.70 13.51 14.28
CA GLU A 82 4.29 14.58 13.48
C GLU A 82 3.22 15.43 12.77
N GLU A 83 3.54 16.70 12.54
CA GLU A 83 2.58 17.68 12.02
C GLU A 83 2.01 17.29 10.65
N HIS A 84 2.81 16.66 9.80
CA HIS A 84 2.37 16.24 8.48
C HIS A 84 1.23 15.19 8.53
N PHE A 85 1.15 14.36 9.59
CA PHE A 85 0.02 13.44 9.76
C PHE A 85 -1.27 14.15 10.19
N LYS A 86 -1.17 15.28 10.89
CA LYS A 86 -2.35 16.08 11.30
C LYS A 86 -3.04 16.74 10.12
N THR A 87 -2.31 16.96 9.03
CA THR A 87 -2.78 17.64 7.81
C THR A 87 -3.06 16.70 6.64
N VAL A 88 -2.98 15.38 6.87
CA VAL A 88 -3.24 14.37 5.83
C VAL A 88 -4.61 14.59 5.20
N LYS A 89 -4.62 14.57 3.87
CA LYS A 89 -5.85 14.45 3.08
C LYS A 89 -6.06 12.99 2.71
N GLU A 90 -7.26 12.49 2.99
CA GLU A 90 -7.63 11.10 2.73
C GLU A 90 -7.93 10.89 1.25
N TRP A 91 -6.88 10.74 0.43
CA TRP A 91 -7.02 10.39 -0.99
C TRP A 91 -6.40 9.03 -1.27
N SER A 92 -6.89 8.38 -2.32
CA SER A 92 -6.26 7.17 -2.85
C SER A 92 -4.80 7.44 -3.25
N ALA A 93 -3.91 6.54 -2.88
CA ALA A 93 -2.48 6.70 -3.13
C ALA A 93 -1.88 5.53 -3.90
N LEU A 94 -1.01 5.84 -4.84
CA LEU A 94 -0.23 4.85 -5.56
C LEU A 94 0.72 4.08 -4.62
N SER A 95 1.28 4.77 -3.62
CA SER A 95 2.24 4.21 -2.65
C SER A 95 1.67 3.14 -1.70
N THR A 96 0.36 3.03 -1.59
CA THR A 96 -0.33 2.00 -0.82
C THR A 96 -1.05 0.99 -1.72
N THR A 97 -1.60 1.44 -2.84
CA THR A 97 -2.37 0.56 -3.73
C THR A 97 -1.47 -0.33 -4.59
N ALA A 98 -0.38 0.23 -5.15
CA ALA A 98 0.51 -0.53 -6.01
C ALA A 98 1.22 -1.69 -5.29
N PRO A 99 1.83 -1.53 -4.09
CA PRO A 99 2.46 -2.64 -3.40
C PRO A 99 1.47 -3.75 -3.02
N LEU A 100 0.26 -3.41 -2.56
CA LEU A 100 -0.76 -4.42 -2.31
C LEU A 100 -1.08 -5.22 -3.58
N LEU A 101 -1.38 -4.52 -4.67
CA LEU A 101 -1.70 -5.17 -5.94
C LEU A 101 -0.53 -6.03 -6.44
N GLY A 102 0.71 -5.55 -6.31
CA GLY A 102 1.93 -6.30 -6.66
C GLY A 102 2.09 -7.58 -5.84
N ILE A 103 1.83 -7.54 -4.55
CA ILE A 103 1.86 -8.72 -3.69
C ILE A 103 0.74 -9.72 -4.08
N LEU A 104 -0.48 -9.25 -4.37
CA LEU A 104 -1.55 -10.12 -4.84
C LEU A 104 -1.18 -10.83 -6.16
N GLU A 105 -0.57 -10.11 -7.11
CA GLU A 105 -0.06 -10.69 -8.37
C GLU A 105 1.09 -11.68 -8.12
N LYS A 106 2.04 -11.35 -7.24
CA LYS A 106 3.15 -12.24 -6.83
C LYS A 106 2.64 -13.57 -6.28
N TYR A 107 1.58 -13.52 -5.49
CA TYR A 107 0.94 -14.71 -4.93
C TYR A 107 -0.13 -15.31 -5.85
N GLU A 108 -0.21 -14.89 -7.12
CA GLU A 108 -1.16 -15.43 -8.11
C GLU A 108 -2.61 -15.47 -7.59
N LEU A 109 -3.01 -14.42 -6.91
CA LEU A 109 -4.39 -14.23 -6.48
C LEU A 109 -5.21 -13.60 -7.62
N ASP A 110 -6.48 -13.95 -7.68
CA ASP A 110 -7.46 -13.39 -8.63
C ASP A 110 -8.75 -13.09 -7.87
N ILE A 111 -8.85 -11.86 -7.36
CA ILE A 111 -10.01 -11.40 -6.60
C ILE A 111 -10.63 -10.18 -7.26
N PRO A 112 -11.95 -9.95 -7.11
CA PRO A 112 -12.67 -8.85 -7.80
C PRO A 112 -12.09 -7.46 -7.54
N TRP A 113 -11.50 -7.25 -6.36
CA TRP A 113 -10.87 -6.00 -5.96
C TRP A 113 -9.74 -5.58 -6.93
N MET A 114 -8.94 -6.52 -7.41
CA MET A 114 -7.75 -6.27 -8.22
C MET A 114 -8.05 -5.51 -9.50
N LYS A 115 -9.17 -5.80 -10.15
CA LYS A 115 -9.54 -5.17 -11.43
C LYS A 115 -9.64 -3.65 -11.34
N LYS A 116 -10.28 -3.16 -10.30
CA LYS A 116 -10.48 -1.72 -10.09
C LYS A 116 -9.20 -1.05 -9.57
N ALA A 117 -8.47 -1.75 -8.71
CA ALA A 117 -7.17 -1.30 -8.21
C ALA A 117 -6.13 -1.17 -9.34
N GLU A 118 -6.09 -2.12 -10.28
CA GLU A 118 -5.20 -2.05 -11.45
C GLU A 118 -5.50 -0.85 -12.33
N GLN A 119 -6.78 -0.57 -12.60
CA GLN A 119 -7.19 0.63 -13.36
C GLN A 119 -6.73 1.91 -12.65
N PHE A 120 -6.91 1.98 -11.33
CA PHE A 120 -6.44 3.12 -10.52
C PHE A 120 -4.92 3.26 -10.60
N VAL A 121 -4.16 2.18 -10.36
CA VAL A 121 -2.69 2.21 -10.36
C VAL A 121 -2.15 2.70 -11.71
N TRP A 122 -2.67 2.19 -12.80
CA TRP A 122 -2.23 2.61 -14.13
C TRP A 122 -2.58 4.07 -14.44
N SER A 123 -3.77 4.54 -14.02
CA SER A 123 -4.16 5.95 -14.21
C SER A 123 -3.25 6.90 -13.42
N GLU A 124 -2.82 6.47 -12.23
CA GLU A 124 -1.91 7.27 -11.41
C GLU A 124 -0.48 7.29 -12.00
N PHE A 125 0.01 6.19 -12.56
CA PHE A 125 1.29 6.20 -13.29
C PHE A 125 1.28 7.19 -14.45
N GLU A 126 0.22 7.21 -15.27
CA GLU A 126 0.06 8.19 -16.36
C GLU A 126 0.05 9.64 -15.83
N ARG A 127 -0.68 9.89 -14.74
CA ARG A 127 -0.75 11.22 -14.12
C ARG A 127 0.58 11.71 -13.57
N ILE A 128 1.40 10.81 -13.02
CA ILE A 128 2.71 11.16 -12.45
C ILE A 128 3.70 11.49 -13.57
N GLN A 129 3.67 10.77 -14.68
CA GLN A 129 4.53 11.00 -15.85
C GLN A 129 4.43 12.45 -16.32
N ASP A 130 3.23 13.02 -16.32
CA ASP A 130 2.99 14.39 -16.81
C ASP A 130 3.49 15.48 -15.84
N LYS A 131 3.78 15.16 -14.58
CA LYS A 131 3.99 16.17 -13.52
C LYS A 131 5.37 16.16 -12.87
N HIS A 132 6.25 15.24 -13.22
CA HIS A 132 7.56 15.06 -12.55
C HIS A 132 7.49 15.04 -11.02
N ILE A 133 6.37 14.55 -10.45
CA ILE A 133 6.17 14.47 -9.02
C ILE A 133 6.80 13.17 -8.51
N PHE A 134 7.95 13.28 -7.87
CA PHE A 134 8.68 12.14 -7.33
C PHE A 134 8.70 12.14 -5.81
N CYS A 135 8.30 11.02 -5.24
CA CYS A 135 8.66 10.62 -3.89
C CYS A 135 9.63 9.43 -3.98
N TYR A 136 10.93 9.66 -3.75
CA TYR A 136 11.94 8.60 -3.81
C TYR A 136 11.66 7.44 -2.82
N LEU A 137 10.96 7.70 -1.72
CA LEU A 137 10.52 6.68 -0.76
C LEU A 137 9.38 5.80 -1.30
N CYS A 138 8.64 6.29 -2.30
CA CYS A 138 7.50 5.58 -2.86
C CYS A 138 7.89 4.65 -4.02
N VAL A 139 8.95 4.99 -4.76
CA VAL A 139 9.39 4.25 -5.95
C VAL A 139 9.66 2.77 -5.66
N PRO A 140 10.40 2.37 -4.60
CA PRO A 140 10.64 0.96 -4.30
C PRO A 140 9.34 0.16 -4.15
N ARG A 141 8.30 0.74 -3.55
CA ARG A 141 6.99 0.11 -3.38
C ARG A 141 6.23 -0.08 -4.69
N TRP A 142 6.40 0.83 -5.65
CA TRP A 142 5.80 0.69 -6.99
C TRP A 142 6.45 -0.44 -7.79
N LEU A 143 7.74 -0.70 -7.56
CA LEU A 143 8.48 -1.75 -8.25
C LEU A 143 7.88 -3.13 -8.01
N THR A 144 7.34 -3.42 -6.82
CA THR A 144 6.66 -4.68 -6.53
C THR A 144 5.52 -4.93 -7.52
N PHE A 145 4.67 -3.93 -7.78
CA PHE A 145 3.62 -4.06 -8.79
C PHE A 145 4.20 -4.20 -10.21
N LEU A 146 5.15 -3.37 -10.57
CA LEU A 146 5.74 -3.38 -11.91
C LEU A 146 6.49 -4.69 -12.21
N GLU A 147 7.00 -5.37 -11.18
CA GLU A 147 7.68 -6.65 -11.30
C GLU A 147 6.70 -7.80 -11.55
N TYR A 148 5.57 -7.84 -10.86
CA TYR A 148 4.67 -8.99 -10.88
C TYR A 148 3.44 -8.83 -11.79
N THR A 149 3.09 -7.61 -12.21
CA THR A 149 1.91 -7.38 -13.05
C THR A 149 1.94 -8.17 -14.36
N LYS A 150 0.79 -8.69 -14.77
CA LYS A 150 0.59 -9.39 -16.06
C LYS A 150 0.76 -8.45 -17.26
N SER A 151 0.59 -7.15 -17.08
CA SER A 151 0.73 -6.10 -18.12
C SER A 151 2.21 -5.77 -18.40
N ARG A 152 3.04 -6.77 -18.74
CA ARG A 152 4.51 -6.67 -18.84
C ARG A 152 5.02 -5.58 -19.77
N ALA A 153 4.40 -5.39 -20.94
CA ALA A 153 4.83 -4.35 -21.89
C ALA A 153 4.68 -2.94 -21.30
N ARG A 154 3.56 -2.70 -20.59
CA ARG A 154 3.29 -1.42 -19.92
C ARG A 154 4.20 -1.21 -18.72
N ALA A 155 4.45 -2.25 -17.94
CA ALA A 155 5.39 -2.21 -16.83
C ALA A 155 6.82 -1.88 -17.28
N ASN A 156 7.32 -2.54 -18.32
CA ASN A 156 8.66 -2.27 -18.86
C ASN A 156 8.80 -0.82 -19.36
N LYS A 157 7.77 -0.29 -20.04
CA LYS A 157 7.76 1.12 -20.44
C LYS A 157 7.85 2.02 -19.22
N THR A 158 6.99 1.81 -18.20
CA THR A 158 6.97 2.61 -16.98
C THR A 158 8.31 2.57 -16.25
N ILE A 159 8.95 1.38 -16.13
CA ILE A 159 10.28 1.24 -15.53
C ILE A 159 11.33 2.05 -16.29
N ASN A 160 11.30 2.03 -17.62
CA ASN A 160 12.23 2.81 -18.43
C ASN A 160 12.01 4.32 -18.28
N ASP A 161 10.75 4.74 -18.22
CA ASP A 161 10.41 6.13 -17.95
C ASP A 161 10.93 6.55 -16.57
N LEU A 162 10.72 5.72 -15.53
CA LEU A 162 11.25 5.96 -14.17
C LEU A 162 12.78 6.10 -14.15
N LYS A 163 13.52 5.26 -14.89
CA LYS A 163 14.99 5.36 -14.97
C LYS A 163 15.49 6.66 -15.60
N ASN A 164 14.72 7.23 -16.52
CA ASN A 164 15.07 8.49 -17.16
C ASN A 164 14.78 9.72 -16.28
N TRP A 165 14.13 9.53 -15.16
CA TRP A 165 13.75 10.60 -14.25
C TRP A 165 14.70 10.71 -13.03
N ILE A 166 15.46 9.65 -12.75
CA ILE A 166 16.49 9.60 -11.70
C ILE A 166 17.85 10.03 -12.29
#